data_2d11f971974dcae34cf9f50a4149fae1
#
_entry.id   2d11f971974dcae34cf9f50a4149fae1
#
_cell.length_a   1.000
_cell.length_b   1.000
_cell.length_c   1.000
_cell.angle_alpha   90.00
_cell.angle_beta   90.00
_cell.angle_gamma   90.00
#
_symmetry.space_group_name_H-M   'P 1'
#
loop_
_entity.id
_entity.type
_entity.pdbx_description
1 polymer ?
#
loop_
_entity_poly.entity_id
_entity_poly.type
_entity_poly.pdbx_seq_one_letter_code
_entity_poly.pdbx_strand_id
1 'polypeptide(L)'
;MCIRDSKKAYVYAIENVVTGLLFGAPHDDFDFIISEENGIPVIMECYPDAFRLSFKGKKCSIYEISDEGFMRGVTSWSPEFVSENEVAVVREIAVNDLYSRLLDEESCGNLIIRRYEDAEDYKSIIAEHIVDRLVRFDAVYTEDKKIKKHYGKIIDALKDIMDGHLL
;
A
#
# COMPACT_ATOMS: atom_id res chain seq x y z
N MET A 1 -4.24 -0.99 -4.69
CA MET A 1 -4.46 0.17 -5.61
C MET A 1 -5.56 -0.19 -6.58
N CYS A 2 -6.63 0.54 -6.61
CA CYS A 2 -7.77 0.21 -7.46
C CYS A 2 -7.79 1.17 -8.66
N ILE A 3 -7.32 0.73 -9.82
CA ILE A 3 -7.47 1.49 -11.06
C ILE A 3 -8.86 1.16 -11.60
N ARG A 4 -9.88 1.82 -11.05
CA ARG A 4 -11.27 1.66 -11.50
C ARG A 4 -11.61 2.46 -12.76
N ASP A 5 -10.69 3.30 -13.24
CA ASP A 5 -10.98 4.24 -14.33
C ASP A 5 -10.51 3.80 -15.71
N SER A 6 -9.69 2.74 -15.84
CA SER A 6 -9.32 2.21 -17.14
C SER A 6 -10.26 1.06 -17.53
N LYS A 7 -10.95 1.21 -18.66
CA LYS A 7 -11.73 0.12 -19.28
C LYS A 7 -10.83 -1.00 -19.86
N LYS A 8 -9.51 -0.85 -19.79
CA LYS A 8 -8.52 -1.81 -20.26
C LYS A 8 -7.95 -2.61 -19.10
N ALA A 9 -7.81 -3.91 -19.30
CA ALA A 9 -7.06 -4.77 -18.40
C ALA A 9 -5.55 -4.61 -18.69
N TYR A 10 -4.75 -4.44 -17.65
CA TYR A 10 -3.29 -4.37 -17.73
C TYR A 10 -2.63 -5.46 -16.92
N VAL A 11 -1.45 -5.92 -17.37
CA VAL A 11 -0.49 -6.59 -16.53
C VAL A 11 0.35 -5.51 -15.84
N TYR A 12 0.42 -5.55 -14.53
CA TYR A 12 1.16 -4.57 -13.73
C TYR A 12 2.49 -5.16 -13.28
N ALA A 13 3.55 -4.39 -13.34
CA ALA A 13 4.89 -4.77 -12.91
C ALA A 13 5.61 -3.64 -12.18
N ILE A 14 6.67 -4.01 -11.48
CA ILE A 14 7.52 -3.12 -10.68
C ILE A 14 8.96 -3.58 -10.83
N GLU A 15 9.92 -2.66 -10.97
CA GLU A 15 11.35 -2.99 -11.08
C GLU A 15 11.95 -3.43 -9.74
N ASN A 16 11.52 -2.80 -8.65
CA ASN A 16 12.06 -3.10 -7.32
C ASN A 16 11.35 -4.31 -6.72
N VAL A 17 12.09 -5.40 -6.53
CA VAL A 17 11.56 -6.66 -5.98
C VAL A 17 11.00 -6.49 -4.57
N VAL A 18 11.60 -5.62 -3.73
CA VAL A 18 11.14 -5.37 -2.36
C VAL A 18 9.80 -4.65 -2.39
N THR A 19 9.64 -3.66 -3.27
CA THR A 19 8.33 -3.04 -3.51
C THR A 19 7.31 -4.09 -3.99
N GLY A 20 7.72 -5.00 -4.88
CA GLY A 20 6.87 -6.12 -5.31
C GLY A 20 6.42 -7.03 -4.16
N LEU A 21 7.30 -7.32 -3.21
CA LEU A 21 6.98 -8.10 -2.01
C LEU A 21 5.90 -7.44 -1.14
N LEU A 22 5.86 -6.10 -1.08
CA LEU A 22 4.82 -5.39 -0.34
C LEU A 22 3.41 -5.66 -0.91
N PHE A 23 3.29 -5.97 -2.20
CA PHE A 23 2.03 -6.38 -2.85
C PHE A 23 1.77 -7.89 -2.80
N GLY A 24 2.65 -8.66 -2.16
CA GLY A 24 2.50 -10.12 -2.00
C GLY A 24 1.37 -10.56 -1.07
N ALA A 25 0.73 -9.63 -0.37
CA ALA A 25 -0.46 -9.87 0.46
C ALA A 25 -1.49 -8.75 0.25
N PRO A 26 -2.79 -9.05 0.38
CA PRO A 26 -3.83 -8.02 0.32
C PRO A 26 -3.66 -7.00 1.44
N HIS A 27 -3.63 -5.74 1.08
CA HIS A 27 -3.73 -4.58 1.95
C HIS A 27 -4.39 -3.43 1.19
N ASP A 28 -4.73 -2.37 1.88
CA ASP A 28 -5.32 -1.18 1.28
C ASP A 28 -4.64 0.11 1.76
N ASP A 29 -5.06 1.24 1.21
CA ASP A 29 -4.53 2.56 1.53
C ASP A 29 -4.82 3.01 2.98
N PHE A 30 -5.63 2.26 3.73
CA PHE A 30 -5.86 2.48 5.15
C PHE A 30 -4.91 1.67 6.04
N ASP A 31 -4.17 0.71 5.48
CA ASP A 31 -3.17 -0.06 6.22
C ASP A 31 -1.82 0.64 6.24
N PHE A 32 -1.41 1.18 5.08
CA PHE A 32 -0.06 1.69 4.87
C PHE A 32 -0.01 2.92 3.97
N ILE A 33 1.01 3.74 4.22
CA ILE A 33 1.56 4.66 3.24
C ILE A 33 2.81 4.00 2.67
N ILE A 34 2.83 3.77 1.35
CA ILE A 34 3.99 3.23 0.64
C ILE A 34 4.63 4.37 -0.14
N SER A 35 5.92 4.58 0.06
CA SER A 35 6.73 5.63 -0.55
C SER A 35 8.15 5.13 -0.83
N GLU A 36 9.04 6.04 -1.20
CA GLU A 36 10.45 5.75 -1.46
C GLU A 36 11.33 6.86 -0.88
N GLU A 37 12.45 6.50 -0.27
CA GLU A 37 13.48 7.41 0.19
C GLU A 37 14.84 6.97 -0.34
N ASN A 38 15.48 7.82 -1.14
CA ASN A 38 16.77 7.54 -1.77
C ASN A 38 16.83 6.19 -2.53
N GLY A 39 15.76 5.80 -3.20
CA GLY A 39 15.66 4.53 -3.93
C GLY A 39 15.31 3.33 -3.06
N ILE A 40 15.11 3.52 -1.76
CA ILE A 40 14.73 2.47 -0.82
C ILE A 40 13.22 2.56 -0.57
N PRO A 41 12.46 1.46 -0.77
CA PRO A 41 11.05 1.42 -0.43
C PRO A 41 10.82 1.70 1.05
N VAL A 42 9.80 2.49 1.34
CA VAL A 42 9.35 2.81 2.70
C VAL A 42 7.90 2.38 2.84
N ILE A 43 7.60 1.64 3.90
CA ILE A 43 6.24 1.33 4.32
C ILE A 43 6.01 1.94 5.70
N MET A 44 4.94 2.72 5.84
CA MET A 44 4.56 3.37 7.09
C MET A 44 3.22 2.83 7.56
N GLU A 45 3.17 2.30 8.77
CA GLU A 45 1.94 1.79 9.37
C GLU A 45 0.96 2.93 9.67
N CYS A 46 -0.29 2.77 9.24
CA CYS A 46 -1.35 3.74 9.54
C CYS A 46 -2.06 3.45 10.87
N TYR A 47 -1.87 2.29 11.48
CA TYR A 47 -2.34 1.92 12.81
C TYR A 47 -1.41 0.86 13.43
N PRO A 48 -1.48 0.64 14.77
CA PRO A 48 -0.59 -0.31 15.46
C PRO A 48 -0.64 -1.72 14.86
N ASP A 49 0.51 -2.35 14.68
CA ASP A 49 0.67 -3.72 14.17
C ASP A 49 0.17 -3.97 12.73
N ALA A 50 -0.12 -2.93 11.94
CA ALA A 50 -0.65 -3.09 10.58
C ALA A 50 0.24 -4.01 9.72
N PHE A 51 1.56 -3.84 9.81
CA PHE A 51 2.54 -4.64 9.09
C PHE A 51 2.45 -6.13 9.48
N ARG A 52 2.45 -6.42 10.77
CA ARG A 52 2.35 -7.80 11.25
C ARG A 52 1.01 -8.44 10.89
N LEU A 53 -0.09 -7.69 11.00
CA LEU A 53 -1.43 -8.18 10.70
C LEU A 53 -1.62 -8.49 9.21
N SER A 54 -1.02 -7.70 8.32
CA SER A 54 -1.13 -7.90 6.88
C SER A 54 -0.23 -9.01 6.35
N PHE A 55 0.99 -9.14 6.87
CA PHE A 55 1.99 -10.02 6.25
C PHE A 55 2.26 -11.33 6.98
N LYS A 56 1.99 -11.42 8.31
CA LYS A 56 2.28 -12.63 9.09
C LYS A 56 1.45 -13.82 8.61
N GLY A 57 2.14 -14.94 8.34
CA GLY A 57 1.53 -16.17 7.86
C GLY A 57 1.09 -16.13 6.40
N LYS A 58 1.48 -15.08 5.66
CA LYS A 58 1.20 -14.97 4.22
C LYS A 58 2.33 -15.57 3.40
N LYS A 59 1.94 -16.06 2.22
CA LYS A 59 2.82 -16.61 1.19
C LYS A 59 2.47 -15.95 -0.13
N CYS A 60 3.45 -15.79 -1.00
CA CYS A 60 3.22 -15.27 -2.35
C CYS A 60 4.24 -15.87 -3.33
N SER A 61 4.05 -15.58 -4.61
CA SER A 61 5.06 -15.78 -5.65
C SER A 61 5.41 -14.45 -6.27
N ILE A 62 6.69 -14.21 -6.48
CA ILE A 62 7.21 -13.13 -7.32
C ILE A 62 7.52 -13.72 -8.68
N TYR A 63 6.98 -13.13 -9.73
CA TYR A 63 7.23 -13.51 -11.11
C TYR A 63 8.23 -12.54 -11.74
N GLU A 64 9.36 -13.04 -12.15
CA GLU A 64 10.31 -12.32 -12.99
C GLU A 64 9.81 -12.42 -14.45
N ILE A 65 9.68 -11.29 -15.10
CA ILE A 65 9.12 -11.16 -16.45
C ILE A 65 10.05 -10.29 -17.31
N SER A 66 9.95 -10.44 -18.64
CA SER A 66 10.63 -9.53 -19.56
C SER A 66 10.03 -8.13 -19.45
N ASP A 67 10.85 -7.10 -19.58
CA ASP A 67 10.42 -5.68 -19.64
C ASP A 67 9.88 -5.27 -21.03
N GLU A 68 9.93 -6.17 -22.00
CA GLU A 68 9.47 -5.90 -23.37
C GLU A 68 7.97 -5.60 -23.40
N GLY A 69 7.62 -4.47 -23.99
CA GLY A 69 6.22 -4.04 -24.14
C GLY A 69 5.59 -3.40 -22.89
N PHE A 70 6.38 -3.16 -21.85
CA PHE A 70 5.92 -2.40 -20.71
C PHE A 70 6.06 -0.89 -20.91
N MET A 71 5.09 -0.13 -20.38
CA MET A 71 4.99 1.33 -20.47
C MET A 71 5.02 1.94 -19.08
N ARG A 72 5.68 3.08 -18.93
CA ARG A 72 5.67 3.93 -17.72
C ARG A 72 4.65 5.06 -17.84
N GLY A 73 4.23 5.61 -16.70
CA GLY A 73 3.46 6.86 -16.65
C GLY A 73 2.00 6.71 -17.10
N VAL A 74 1.50 5.49 -17.25
CA VAL A 74 0.09 5.20 -17.56
C VAL A 74 -0.77 5.30 -16.29
N THR A 75 -0.18 4.99 -15.14
CA THR A 75 -0.80 5.10 -13.82
C THR A 75 -0.26 6.31 -13.07
N SER A 76 -0.96 6.74 -12.02
CA SER A 76 -0.51 7.85 -11.16
C SER A 76 0.64 7.46 -10.23
N TRP A 77 1.00 6.18 -10.16
CA TRP A 77 2.07 5.69 -9.31
C TRP A 77 3.35 5.44 -10.11
N SER A 78 4.33 6.32 -9.89
CA SER A 78 5.59 6.39 -10.66
C SER A 78 6.39 5.07 -10.78
N PRO A 79 6.48 4.20 -9.75
CA PRO A 79 7.22 2.94 -9.84
C PRO A 79 6.54 1.86 -10.68
N GLU A 80 5.30 2.07 -11.10
CA GLU A 80 4.50 1.06 -11.79
C GLU A 80 4.66 1.08 -13.30
N PHE A 81 4.77 -0.11 -13.86
CA PHE A 81 4.77 -0.37 -15.29
C PHE A 81 3.51 -1.14 -15.66
N VAL A 82 3.01 -0.91 -16.84
CA VAL A 82 1.85 -1.65 -17.37
C VAL A 82 2.13 -2.20 -18.75
N SER A 83 1.58 -3.38 -19.05
CA SER A 83 1.51 -3.95 -20.40
C SER A 83 0.07 -4.25 -20.76
N GLU A 84 -0.32 -3.94 -21.99
CA GLU A 84 -1.63 -4.32 -22.57
C GLU A 84 -1.61 -5.76 -23.13
N ASN A 85 -0.43 -6.35 -23.21
CA ASN A 85 -0.23 -7.68 -23.81
C ASN A 85 -0.02 -8.74 -22.71
N GLU A 86 -0.21 -9.99 -23.10
CA GLU A 86 0.26 -11.12 -22.31
C GLU A 86 1.78 -11.07 -22.16
N VAL A 87 2.26 -11.36 -20.96
CA VAL A 87 3.67 -11.31 -20.61
C VAL A 87 4.18 -12.69 -20.24
N ALA A 88 5.29 -13.09 -20.84
CA ALA A 88 5.93 -14.36 -20.54
C ALA A 88 6.62 -14.30 -19.18
N VAL A 89 6.35 -15.27 -18.31
CA VAL A 89 7.08 -15.45 -17.06
C VAL A 89 8.41 -16.10 -17.36
N VAL A 90 9.50 -15.46 -16.94
CA VAL A 90 10.88 -15.96 -17.05
C VAL A 90 11.19 -16.90 -15.88
N ARG A 91 10.79 -16.50 -14.66
CA ARG A 91 11.03 -17.27 -13.44
C ARG A 91 9.97 -16.95 -12.38
N GLU A 92 9.63 -17.97 -11.60
CA GLU A 92 8.85 -17.83 -10.38
C GLU A 92 9.76 -17.99 -9.16
N ILE A 93 9.60 -17.11 -8.16
CA ILE A 93 10.28 -17.14 -6.88
C ILE A 93 9.20 -17.29 -5.80
N ALA A 94 9.10 -18.49 -5.22
CA ALA A 94 8.17 -18.75 -4.13
C ALA A 94 8.64 -18.10 -2.82
N VAL A 95 7.76 -17.36 -2.16
CA VAL A 95 7.99 -16.75 -0.85
C VAL A 95 7.08 -17.42 0.16
N ASN A 96 7.64 -18.35 0.94
CA ASN A 96 6.90 -19.20 1.87
C ASN A 96 6.54 -18.51 3.19
N ASP A 97 7.24 -17.44 3.54
CA ASP A 97 6.98 -16.58 4.71
C ASP A 97 7.28 -15.13 4.31
N LEU A 98 6.22 -14.44 3.92
CA LEU A 98 6.34 -13.05 3.43
C LEU A 98 6.75 -12.10 4.54
N TYR A 99 6.25 -12.31 5.76
CA TYR A 99 6.59 -11.47 6.92
C TYR A 99 8.08 -11.54 7.25
N SER A 100 8.62 -12.76 7.41
CA SER A 100 10.04 -12.96 7.67
C SER A 100 10.91 -12.42 6.54
N ARG A 101 10.51 -12.64 5.27
CA ARG A 101 11.23 -12.11 4.12
C ARG A 101 11.31 -10.58 4.12
N LEU A 102 10.23 -9.88 4.45
CA LEU A 102 10.23 -8.41 4.53
C LEU A 102 11.09 -7.90 5.70
N LEU A 103 11.10 -8.60 6.85
CA LEU A 103 12.01 -8.27 7.94
C LEU A 103 13.49 -8.48 7.60
N ASP A 104 13.81 -9.51 6.80
CA ASP A 104 15.17 -9.72 6.27
C ASP A 104 15.58 -8.54 5.37
N GLU A 105 14.69 -8.06 4.49
CA GLU A 105 14.96 -6.89 3.64
C GLU A 105 15.14 -5.61 4.48
N GLU A 106 14.37 -5.42 5.56
CA GLU A 106 14.57 -4.32 6.51
C GLU A 106 15.96 -4.42 7.17
N SER A 107 16.35 -5.61 7.63
CA SER A 107 17.64 -5.83 8.28
C SER A 107 18.83 -5.60 7.36
N CYS A 108 18.65 -5.84 6.05
CA CYS A 108 19.65 -5.58 5.01
C CYS A 108 19.68 -4.11 4.54
N GLY A 109 18.76 -3.26 5.01
CA GLY A 109 18.65 -1.86 4.59
C GLY A 109 17.98 -1.67 3.21
N ASN A 110 17.33 -2.71 2.67
CA ASN A 110 16.61 -2.68 1.40
C ASN A 110 15.14 -2.25 1.55
N LEU A 111 14.66 -2.14 2.79
CA LEU A 111 13.30 -1.71 3.15
C LEU A 111 13.37 -0.86 4.40
N ILE A 112 12.59 0.19 4.48
CA ILE A 112 12.35 0.96 5.69
C ILE A 112 10.93 0.68 6.16
N ILE A 113 10.79 0.17 7.40
CA ILE A 113 9.47 -0.03 8.01
C ILE A 113 9.32 0.97 9.15
N ARG A 114 8.39 1.93 8.98
CA ARG A 114 8.03 2.90 10.02
C ARG A 114 6.87 2.37 10.81
N ARG A 115 7.15 1.95 12.05
CA ARG A 115 6.15 1.40 12.97
C ARG A 115 5.28 2.53 13.51
N TYR A 116 3.99 2.26 13.69
CA TYR A 116 3.04 3.26 14.20
C TYR A 116 3.41 3.76 15.60
N GLU A 117 3.95 2.90 16.47
CA GLU A 117 4.35 3.26 17.82
C GLU A 117 5.53 4.24 17.85
N ASP A 118 6.41 4.18 16.87
CA ASP A 118 7.61 5.03 16.76
C ASP A 118 7.31 6.34 16.01
N ALA A 119 6.06 6.59 15.67
CA ALA A 119 5.65 7.55 14.64
C ALA A 119 5.21 8.91 15.19
N GLU A 120 5.76 9.41 16.32
CA GLU A 120 5.36 10.76 16.79
C GLU A 120 5.53 11.82 15.67
N ASP A 121 6.65 11.77 14.94
CA ASP A 121 6.94 12.69 13.84
C ASP A 121 6.09 12.45 12.58
N TYR A 122 5.41 11.30 12.48
CA TYR A 122 4.64 10.92 11.29
C TYR A 122 3.12 10.90 11.52
N LYS A 123 2.65 11.10 12.72
CA LYS A 123 1.20 11.05 13.04
C LYS A 123 0.38 12.05 12.25
N SER A 124 0.91 13.25 12.00
CA SER A 124 0.25 14.24 11.17
C SER A 124 0.13 13.76 9.71
N ILE A 125 1.20 13.18 9.17
CA ILE A 125 1.22 12.64 7.80
C ILE A 125 0.21 11.50 7.67
N ILE A 126 0.16 10.60 8.65
CA ILE A 126 -0.82 9.51 8.69
C ILE A 126 -2.25 10.08 8.76
N ALA A 127 -2.50 11.07 9.63
CA ALA A 127 -3.82 11.67 9.76
C ALA A 127 -4.28 12.34 8.46
N GLU A 128 -3.42 13.13 7.82
CA GLU A 128 -3.68 13.77 6.53
C GLU A 128 -3.98 12.72 5.43
N HIS A 129 -3.18 11.67 5.36
CA HIS A 129 -3.37 10.57 4.43
C HIS A 129 -4.74 9.90 4.64
N ILE A 130 -5.10 9.57 5.89
CA ILE A 130 -6.37 8.93 6.21
C ILE A 130 -7.56 9.84 5.88
N VAL A 131 -7.49 11.14 6.18
CA VAL A 131 -8.51 12.12 5.79
C VAL A 131 -8.69 12.15 4.27
N ASP A 132 -7.58 12.25 3.51
CA ASP A 132 -7.63 12.23 2.03
C ASP A 132 -8.31 10.94 1.52
N ARG A 133 -7.96 9.78 2.09
CA ARG A 133 -8.55 8.50 1.67
C ARG A 133 -10.03 8.37 2.04
N LEU A 134 -10.41 8.80 3.24
CA LEU A 134 -11.83 8.80 3.65
C LEU A 134 -12.68 9.66 2.72
N VAL A 135 -12.20 10.84 2.33
CA VAL A 135 -12.91 11.74 1.41
C VAL A 135 -12.89 11.20 -0.02
N ARG A 136 -11.71 10.82 -0.52
CA ARG A 136 -11.55 10.36 -1.92
C ARG A 136 -12.36 9.11 -2.24
N PHE A 137 -12.50 8.19 -1.30
CA PHE A 137 -13.24 6.94 -1.49
C PHE A 137 -14.68 7.00 -0.98
N ASP A 138 -15.16 8.19 -0.58
CA ASP A 138 -16.48 8.39 0.03
C ASP A 138 -16.70 7.44 1.23
N ALA A 139 -15.64 7.24 2.02
CA ALA A 139 -15.61 6.28 3.11
C ALA A 139 -15.95 6.88 4.48
N VAL A 140 -16.31 8.15 4.54
CA VAL A 140 -16.75 8.83 5.78
C VAL A 140 -17.98 8.15 6.39
N TYR A 141 -18.88 7.63 5.55
CA TYR A 141 -20.09 6.90 5.98
C TYR A 141 -19.93 5.37 5.88
N THR A 142 -18.69 4.87 5.85
CA THR A 142 -18.40 3.45 5.71
C THR A 142 -18.96 2.60 6.87
N GLU A 143 -19.40 1.39 6.55
CA GLU A 143 -19.74 0.34 7.52
C GLU A 143 -18.57 -0.65 7.76
N ASP A 144 -17.41 -0.43 7.14
CA ASP A 144 -16.23 -1.27 7.34
C ASP A 144 -15.75 -1.21 8.80
N LYS A 145 -15.74 -2.39 9.43
CA LYS A 145 -15.39 -2.52 10.85
C LYS A 145 -13.93 -2.19 11.14
N LYS A 146 -13.02 -2.47 10.20
CA LYS A 146 -11.59 -2.17 10.34
C LYS A 146 -11.39 -0.65 10.34
N ILE A 147 -11.97 0.04 9.36
CA ILE A 147 -11.87 1.49 9.22
C ILE A 147 -12.51 2.17 10.45
N LYS A 148 -13.70 1.78 10.85
CA LYS A 148 -14.35 2.33 12.06
C LYS A 148 -13.52 2.10 13.32
N LYS A 149 -12.92 0.93 13.48
CA LYS A 149 -12.12 0.60 14.65
C LYS A 149 -10.89 1.51 14.80
N HIS A 150 -10.18 1.76 13.70
CA HIS A 150 -8.92 2.50 13.74
C HIS A 150 -9.10 4.01 13.57
N TYR A 151 -10.13 4.43 12.82
CA TYR A 151 -10.31 5.84 12.41
C TYR A 151 -11.65 6.46 12.84
N GLY A 152 -12.40 5.81 13.72
CA GLY A 152 -13.72 6.28 14.17
C GLY A 152 -13.73 7.74 14.63
N LYS A 153 -12.72 8.16 15.40
CA LYS A 153 -12.63 9.57 15.88
C LYS A 153 -12.43 10.57 14.73
N ILE A 154 -11.65 10.20 13.70
CA ILE A 154 -11.44 11.03 12.51
C ILE A 154 -12.72 11.10 11.70
N ILE A 155 -13.41 9.97 11.54
CA ILE A 155 -14.70 9.88 10.85
C ILE A 155 -15.76 10.76 11.53
N ASP A 156 -15.87 10.67 12.86
CA ASP A 156 -16.84 11.46 13.60
C ASP A 156 -16.57 12.97 13.44
N ALA A 157 -15.30 13.39 13.55
CA ALA A 157 -14.92 14.78 13.34
C ALA A 157 -15.20 15.27 11.90
N LEU A 158 -14.97 14.43 10.89
CA LEU A 158 -15.28 14.76 9.49
C LEU A 158 -16.79 14.90 9.27
N LYS A 159 -17.61 14.03 9.86
CA LYS A 159 -19.06 14.12 9.78
C LYS A 159 -19.56 15.42 10.39
N ASP A 160 -19.08 15.77 11.57
CA ASP A 160 -19.47 17.02 12.25
C ASP A 160 -19.17 18.26 11.38
N ILE A 161 -18.05 18.25 10.65
CA ILE A 161 -17.69 19.31 9.70
C ILE A 161 -18.65 19.30 8.49
N MET A 162 -18.85 18.12 7.89
CA MET A 162 -19.66 17.97 6.67
C MET A 162 -21.14 18.24 6.92
N ASP A 163 -21.66 17.89 8.11
CA ASP A 163 -23.05 18.11 8.51
C ASP A 163 -23.28 19.54 9.06
N GLY A 164 -22.23 20.38 9.07
CA GLY A 164 -22.34 21.80 9.47
C GLY A 164 -22.48 22.03 10.97
N HIS A 165 -22.09 21.06 11.79
CA HIS A 165 -22.17 21.19 13.26
C HIS A 165 -20.95 21.89 13.89
N LEU A 166 -19.89 22.17 13.08
CA LEU A 166 -18.69 22.92 13.46
C LEU A 166 -18.54 24.16 12.55
N LEU A 167 -19.32 25.19 12.83
CA LEU A 167 -19.11 26.61 12.38
C LEU A 167 -19.19 27.52 13.59
#